data_23e1d8014cbe46a674e0391894af4374
#
_entry.id   23e1d8014cbe46a674e0391894af4374
#
_cell.length_a   1.000
_cell.length_b   1.000
_cell.length_c   1.000
_cell.angle_alpha   90.00
_cell.angle_beta   90.00
_cell.angle_gamma   90.00
#
_symmetry.space_group_name_H-M   'P 1'
#
loop_
_entity.id
_entity.type
_entity.pdbx_description
1 polymer ?
#
loop_
_entity_poly.entity_id
_entity_poly.type
_entity_poly.pdbx_seq_one_letter_code
_entity_poly.pdbx_strand_id
1 'polypeptide(L)'
;MKNLSLLLKKYKFNLIVVCFSTIIFLLLFSSSVDSAPFDAGFAMPEVKVDMDAMQHDPVPMTLQMLLYLSMMTLIPYMFVCCTAFIRISIIFSFLKSSMGLSKGVPKQIWVGIGLMLTFFVMAPVAHQIERNAYDPYIHKQISFQQFVSRTSKYAMKFMQNNTRKNDLSLFIRLSGVKPDPPTKGKGETIKVNGKYVRKPSPKTQKYENMMHNPPFHILLAAFMISEMKTGFYIGFIIYLPFLCIDMITAATLMSMGMFMLSPMGFSLPCKMLCFVMIDGFNIVSEGLVKSYRY
;
A
#
# COMPACT_ATOMS: atom_id res chain seq x y z
N MET A 1 -31.13 10.20 -24.22
CA MET A 1 -31.10 10.51 -22.78
C MET A 1 -30.47 9.41 -21.88
N LYS A 2 -30.47 8.14 -22.25
CA LYS A 2 -29.83 7.04 -21.47
C LYS A 2 -28.29 7.12 -21.37
N ASN A 3 -27.62 7.64 -22.38
CA ASN A 3 -26.15 7.73 -22.39
C ASN A 3 -25.58 8.86 -21.48
N LEU A 4 -26.37 9.91 -21.25
CA LEU A 4 -25.97 11.02 -20.39
C LEU A 4 -25.99 10.63 -18.90
N SER A 5 -26.95 9.78 -18.51
CA SER A 5 -27.04 9.28 -17.12
C SER A 5 -25.92 8.29 -16.77
N LEU A 6 -25.46 7.50 -17.74
CA LEU A 6 -24.31 6.59 -17.59
C LEU A 6 -22.99 7.36 -17.47
N LEU A 7 -22.81 8.43 -18.24
CA LEU A 7 -21.66 9.32 -18.13
C LEU A 7 -21.64 10.06 -16.79
N LEU A 8 -22.77 10.59 -16.34
CA LEU A 8 -22.90 11.25 -15.04
C LEU A 8 -22.66 10.27 -13.88
N LYS A 9 -23.03 9.01 -14.02
CA LYS A 9 -22.79 7.96 -13.00
C LYS A 9 -21.31 7.60 -12.92
N LYS A 10 -20.61 7.54 -14.05
CA LYS A 10 -19.16 7.32 -14.16
C LYS A 10 -18.36 8.50 -13.57
N TYR A 11 -18.84 9.73 -13.82
CA TYR A 11 -18.23 10.93 -13.24
C TYR A 11 -18.45 11.05 -11.72
N LYS A 12 -19.60 10.63 -11.19
CA LYS A 12 -19.85 10.62 -9.73
C LYS A 12 -18.92 9.69 -8.98
N PHE A 13 -18.64 8.50 -9.51
CA PHE A 13 -17.69 7.58 -8.88
C PHE A 13 -16.26 8.14 -8.90
N ASN A 14 -15.82 8.65 -10.05
CA ASN A 14 -14.52 9.33 -10.14
C ASN A 14 -14.45 10.57 -9.22
N LEU A 15 -15.55 11.31 -9.07
CA LEU A 15 -15.63 12.46 -8.17
C LEU A 15 -15.53 12.02 -6.70
N ILE A 16 -16.17 10.93 -6.31
CA ILE A 16 -16.07 10.38 -4.94
C ILE A 16 -14.65 9.89 -4.67
N VAL A 17 -14.02 9.21 -5.61
CA VAL A 17 -12.62 8.76 -5.51
C VAL A 17 -11.68 9.96 -5.42
N VAL A 18 -11.89 11.00 -6.22
CA VAL A 18 -11.12 12.24 -6.19
C VAL A 18 -11.37 13.01 -4.88
N CYS A 19 -12.62 13.16 -4.43
CA CYS A 19 -12.91 13.79 -3.13
C CYS A 19 -12.32 13.03 -1.96
N PHE A 20 -12.39 11.70 -1.97
CA PHE A 20 -11.76 10.86 -0.94
C PHE A 20 -10.23 10.95 -0.99
N SER A 21 -9.65 11.03 -2.19
CA SER A 21 -8.24 11.30 -2.42
C SER A 21 -7.81 12.67 -1.90
N THR A 22 -8.59 13.71 -2.18
CA THR A 22 -8.29 15.06 -1.70
C THR A 22 -8.45 15.19 -0.19
N ILE A 23 -9.40 14.49 0.42
CA ILE A 23 -9.56 14.45 1.89
C ILE A 23 -8.36 13.71 2.52
N ILE A 24 -7.94 12.56 1.98
CA ILE A 24 -6.73 11.85 2.44
C ILE A 24 -5.49 12.70 2.24
N PHE A 25 -5.38 13.39 1.09
CA PHE A 25 -4.26 14.30 0.81
C PHE A 25 -4.23 15.46 1.80
N LEU A 26 -5.38 16.06 2.13
CA LEU A 26 -5.49 17.13 3.13
C LEU A 26 -5.16 16.61 4.54
N LEU A 27 -5.59 15.40 4.90
CA LEU A 27 -5.26 14.80 6.19
C LEU A 27 -3.76 14.46 6.32
N LEU A 28 -3.15 13.95 5.26
CA LEU A 28 -1.70 13.68 5.23
C LEU A 28 -0.88 14.98 5.18
N PHE A 29 -1.42 16.03 4.56
CA PHE A 29 -0.80 17.35 4.52
C PHE A 29 -0.87 18.06 5.87
N SER A 30 -1.97 17.90 6.60
CA SER A 30 -2.17 18.46 7.93
C SER A 30 -1.19 17.91 8.97
N SER A 31 -0.74 16.67 8.84
CA SER A 31 0.22 16.07 9.78
C SER A 31 1.67 16.51 9.57
N SER A 32 1.98 17.33 8.55
CA SER A 32 3.33 17.78 8.21
C SER A 32 3.57 19.27 8.51
N VAL A 33 2.60 19.96 9.10
CA VAL A 33 2.75 21.37 9.50
C VAL A 33 3.23 21.40 10.93
N ASP A 34 4.55 21.34 11.12
CA ASP A 34 5.19 21.77 12.36
C ASP A 34 4.88 23.25 12.60
N SER A 35 4.17 23.50 13.70
CA SER A 35 4.14 24.72 14.52
C SER A 35 4.08 26.07 13.78
N ALA A 36 2.96 26.33 13.10
CA ALA A 36 2.44 27.69 13.00
C ALA A 36 1.08 27.75 13.72
N PRO A 37 0.80 28.76 14.56
CA PRO A 37 -0.50 28.88 15.16
C PRO A 37 -1.51 29.17 14.05
N PHE A 38 -2.29 28.18 13.68
CA PHE A 38 -3.39 28.32 12.73
C PHE A 38 -4.59 28.87 13.49
N ASP A 39 -4.63 30.19 13.63
CA ASP A 39 -5.84 30.95 14.00
C ASP A 39 -6.80 30.97 12.79
N ALA A 40 -7.30 29.85 12.41
CA ALA A 40 -8.49 29.75 11.59
C ALA A 40 -9.65 29.47 12.54
N GLY A 41 -10.54 30.46 12.68
CA GLY A 41 -11.76 30.40 13.47
C GLY A 41 -12.71 29.29 13.03
N PHE A 42 -12.26 28.04 13.17
CA PHE A 42 -13.12 26.86 13.20
C PHE A 42 -13.64 26.81 14.66
N ALA A 43 -14.73 27.50 14.92
CA ALA A 43 -15.48 27.32 16.15
C ALA A 43 -15.85 25.83 16.22
N MET A 44 -15.11 25.08 17.03
CA MET A 44 -15.56 23.76 17.45
C MET A 44 -16.95 23.97 18.08
N PRO A 45 -17.99 23.22 17.71
CA PRO A 45 -19.24 23.26 18.43
C PRO A 45 -18.90 22.99 19.90
N GLU A 46 -19.25 23.95 20.76
CA GLU A 46 -19.15 23.83 22.21
C GLU A 46 -19.99 22.61 22.60
N VAL A 47 -19.38 21.46 22.75
CA VAL A 47 -20.06 20.28 23.26
C VAL A 47 -20.27 20.51 24.74
N LYS A 48 -21.43 21.06 25.08
CA LYS A 48 -21.90 21.08 26.47
C LYS A 48 -22.11 19.62 26.87
N VAL A 49 -21.15 19.08 27.60
CA VAL A 49 -21.28 17.78 28.23
C VAL A 49 -22.17 17.93 29.41
N ASP A 50 -23.47 17.58 29.28
CA ASP A 50 -24.37 17.44 30.40
C ASP A 50 -23.88 16.26 31.26
N MET A 51 -23.27 16.58 32.40
CA MET A 51 -22.74 15.59 33.33
C MET A 51 -23.84 14.76 34.03
N ASP A 52 -25.09 15.15 33.93
CA ASP A 52 -26.22 14.44 34.56
C ASP A 52 -26.70 13.19 33.78
N ALA A 53 -26.30 13.05 32.50
CA ALA A 53 -26.62 11.85 31.70
C ALA A 53 -25.73 10.64 32.01
N MET A 54 -24.76 10.76 32.90
CA MET A 54 -23.68 9.78 33.15
C MET A 54 -24.12 8.57 34.02
N GLN A 55 -25.39 8.48 34.44
CA GLN A 55 -25.74 7.51 35.48
C GLN A 55 -26.29 6.16 34.97
N HIS A 56 -26.46 5.95 33.66
CA HIS A 56 -27.10 4.70 33.17
C HIS A 56 -26.40 3.96 32.01
N ASP A 57 -25.30 4.49 31.44
CA ASP A 57 -24.57 3.73 30.39
C ASP A 57 -23.26 3.14 30.91
N PRO A 58 -22.96 1.86 30.57
CA PRO A 58 -21.78 1.13 31.10
C PRO A 58 -20.43 1.70 30.60
N VAL A 59 -20.45 2.64 29.65
CA VAL A 59 -19.24 3.28 29.11
C VAL A 59 -19.46 4.79 29.04
N PRO A 60 -18.67 5.64 29.73
CA PRO A 60 -18.83 7.08 29.67
C PRO A 60 -18.73 7.58 28.23
N MET A 61 -19.67 8.46 27.84
CA MET A 61 -19.81 9.03 26.48
C MET A 61 -18.49 9.62 25.95
N THR A 62 -17.68 10.17 26.83
CA THR A 62 -16.33 10.67 26.52
C THR A 62 -15.39 9.58 26.02
N LEU A 63 -15.42 8.38 26.63
CA LEU A 63 -14.59 7.25 26.20
C LEU A 63 -15.08 6.70 24.86
N GLN A 64 -16.38 6.66 24.63
CA GLN A 64 -16.96 6.24 23.35
C GLN A 64 -16.60 7.22 22.22
N MET A 65 -16.66 8.53 22.45
CA MET A 65 -16.20 9.54 21.50
C MET A 65 -14.70 9.44 21.20
N LEU A 66 -13.88 9.23 22.23
CA LEU A 66 -12.43 9.09 22.07
C LEU A 66 -12.09 7.83 21.25
N LEU A 67 -12.79 6.73 21.49
CA LEU A 67 -12.63 5.49 20.73
C LEU A 67 -13.05 5.67 19.27
N TYR A 68 -14.16 6.38 19.02
CA TYR A 68 -14.64 6.67 17.67
C TYR A 68 -13.65 7.56 16.90
N LEU A 69 -13.14 8.62 17.55
CA LEU A 69 -12.13 9.51 16.97
C LEU A 69 -10.83 8.75 16.65
N SER A 70 -10.37 7.89 17.57
CA SER A 70 -9.21 7.04 17.36
C SER A 70 -9.40 6.08 16.19
N MET A 71 -10.55 5.44 16.07
CA MET A 71 -10.86 4.60 14.92
C MET A 71 -10.85 5.38 13.60
N MET A 72 -11.42 6.59 13.58
CA MET A 72 -11.47 7.44 12.40
C MET A 72 -10.07 7.81 11.89
N THR A 73 -9.11 8.02 12.80
CA THR A 73 -7.71 8.32 12.43
C THR A 73 -6.95 7.10 11.90
N LEU A 74 -7.34 5.87 12.26
CA LEU A 74 -6.67 4.65 11.78
C LEU A 74 -7.09 4.24 10.35
N ILE A 75 -8.28 4.65 9.88
CA ILE A 75 -8.80 4.27 8.55
C ILE A 75 -7.84 4.64 7.41
N PRO A 76 -7.28 5.86 7.31
CA PRO A 76 -6.34 6.21 6.26
C PRO A 76 -5.08 5.35 6.24
N TYR A 77 -4.55 5.01 7.42
CA TYR A 77 -3.36 4.15 7.54
C TYR A 77 -3.64 2.73 7.07
N MET A 78 -4.80 2.17 7.42
CA MET A 78 -5.22 0.86 6.93
C MET A 78 -5.33 0.84 5.39
N PHE A 79 -5.86 1.93 4.80
CA PHE A 79 -5.93 2.07 3.34
C PHE A 79 -4.54 2.04 2.70
N VAL A 80 -3.60 2.82 3.23
CA VAL A 80 -2.20 2.85 2.77
C VAL A 80 -1.56 1.47 2.87
N CYS A 81 -1.78 0.75 3.98
CA CYS A 81 -1.21 -0.58 4.22
C CYS A 81 -1.79 -1.68 3.30
N CYS A 82 -3.03 -1.54 2.83
CA CYS A 82 -3.70 -2.53 1.97
C CYS A 82 -3.51 -2.27 0.47
N THR A 83 -2.87 -1.15 0.08
CA THR A 83 -2.74 -0.74 -1.33
C THR A 83 -1.30 -0.84 -1.82
N ALA A 84 -1.11 -0.53 -3.11
CA ALA A 84 0.19 -0.45 -3.77
C ALA A 84 1.10 0.69 -3.24
N PHE A 85 0.61 1.58 -2.37
CA PHE A 85 1.30 2.80 -1.95
C PHE A 85 2.65 2.54 -1.30
N ILE A 86 2.78 1.49 -0.49
CA ILE A 86 4.03 1.18 0.23
C ILE A 86 5.18 0.97 -0.74
N ARG A 87 5.02 0.09 -1.73
CA ARG A 87 6.05 -0.20 -2.74
C ARG A 87 6.42 1.04 -3.52
N ILE A 88 5.41 1.77 -4.03
CA ILE A 88 5.59 2.97 -4.82
C ILE A 88 6.33 4.05 -4.03
N SER A 89 5.93 4.28 -2.77
CA SER A 89 6.56 5.27 -1.89
C SER A 89 8.03 4.97 -1.61
N ILE A 90 8.37 3.70 -1.37
CA ILE A 90 9.76 3.27 -1.18
C ILE A 90 10.59 3.53 -2.42
N ILE A 91 10.10 3.15 -3.61
CA ILE A 91 10.84 3.32 -4.87
C ILE A 91 11.07 4.80 -5.17
N PHE A 92 10.06 5.67 -4.99
CA PHE A 92 10.24 7.11 -5.13
C PHE A 92 11.17 7.71 -4.08
N SER A 93 11.21 7.18 -2.88
CA SER A 93 12.18 7.58 -1.86
C SER A 93 13.63 7.29 -2.30
N PHE A 94 13.87 6.10 -2.86
CA PHE A 94 15.16 5.74 -3.46
C PHE A 94 15.51 6.63 -4.65
N LEU A 95 14.56 6.86 -5.56
CA LEU A 95 14.76 7.72 -6.73
C LEU A 95 15.14 9.14 -6.31
N LYS A 96 14.40 9.72 -5.35
CA LYS A 96 14.71 11.04 -4.79
C LYS A 96 16.12 11.09 -4.18
N SER A 97 16.48 10.06 -3.40
CA SER A 97 17.78 9.97 -2.76
C SER A 97 18.92 9.81 -3.78
N SER A 98 18.72 8.95 -4.80
CA SER A 98 19.73 8.68 -5.82
C SER A 98 20.04 9.88 -6.69
N MET A 99 19.04 10.70 -7.00
CA MET A 99 19.20 11.94 -7.76
C MET A 99 19.77 13.11 -6.93
N GLY A 100 19.95 12.94 -5.61
CA GLY A 100 20.44 14.01 -4.73
C GLY A 100 19.43 15.15 -4.50
N LEU A 101 18.16 14.96 -4.84
CA LEU A 101 17.09 15.98 -4.75
C LEU A 101 16.53 16.16 -3.33
N SER A 102 17.27 15.75 -2.30
CA SER A 102 16.81 15.81 -0.91
C SER A 102 16.43 17.20 -0.46
N LYS A 103 17.10 18.24 -0.98
CA LYS A 103 16.90 19.65 -0.61
C LYS A 103 16.09 20.46 -1.63
N GLY A 104 15.93 19.98 -2.86
CA GLY A 104 15.38 20.79 -3.96
C GLY A 104 13.87 20.64 -4.16
N VAL A 105 13.30 19.47 -3.89
CA VAL A 105 11.88 19.19 -4.16
C VAL A 105 11.16 18.85 -2.86
N PRO A 106 10.05 19.53 -2.54
CA PRO A 106 9.24 19.24 -1.36
C PRO A 106 8.79 17.79 -1.31
N LYS A 107 8.81 17.19 -0.10
CA LYS A 107 8.41 15.79 0.12
C LYS A 107 6.98 15.51 -0.36
N GLN A 108 6.10 16.52 -0.26
CA GLN A 108 4.69 16.43 -0.64
C GLN A 108 4.48 16.08 -2.11
N ILE A 109 5.33 16.60 -3.01
CA ILE A 109 5.24 16.32 -4.45
C ILE A 109 5.46 14.83 -4.72
N TRP A 110 6.46 14.23 -4.08
CA TRP A 110 6.75 12.79 -4.22
C TRP A 110 5.63 11.90 -3.67
N VAL A 111 5.03 12.30 -2.55
CA VAL A 111 3.86 11.62 -1.98
C VAL A 111 2.66 11.76 -2.93
N GLY A 112 2.44 12.95 -3.51
CA GLY A 112 1.38 13.19 -4.48
C GLY A 112 1.48 12.30 -5.71
N ILE A 113 2.66 12.22 -6.33
CA ILE A 113 2.93 11.33 -7.48
C ILE A 113 2.69 9.86 -7.07
N GLY A 114 3.19 9.47 -5.90
CA GLY A 114 2.98 8.11 -5.37
C GLY A 114 1.51 7.75 -5.18
N LEU A 115 0.69 8.68 -4.68
CA LEU A 115 -0.75 8.50 -4.55
C LEU A 115 -1.43 8.37 -5.92
N MET A 116 -1.11 9.24 -6.87
CA MET A 116 -1.68 9.19 -8.23
C MET A 116 -1.39 7.85 -8.91
N LEU A 117 -0.15 7.38 -8.83
CA LEU A 117 0.22 6.05 -9.35
C LEU A 117 -0.48 4.92 -8.60
N THR A 118 -0.65 5.05 -7.29
CA THR A 118 -1.40 4.07 -6.50
C THR A 118 -2.85 3.96 -6.97
N PHE A 119 -3.52 5.09 -7.22
CA PHE A 119 -4.88 5.07 -7.79
C PHE A 119 -4.93 4.41 -9.15
N PHE A 120 -3.95 4.71 -10.01
CA PHE A 120 -3.87 4.09 -11.33
C PHE A 120 -3.68 2.57 -11.24
N VAL A 121 -2.77 2.11 -10.40
CA VAL A 121 -2.53 0.68 -10.14
C VAL A 121 -3.75 -0.01 -9.53
N MET A 122 -4.47 0.66 -8.61
CA MET A 122 -5.65 0.09 -7.95
C MET A 122 -6.93 0.17 -8.80
N ALA A 123 -6.93 0.88 -9.93
CA ALA A 123 -8.10 1.06 -10.79
C ALA A 123 -8.77 -0.26 -11.21
N PRO A 124 -8.06 -1.33 -11.66
CA PRO A 124 -8.71 -2.58 -12.02
C PRO A 124 -9.38 -3.29 -10.83
N VAL A 125 -8.82 -3.17 -9.63
CA VAL A 125 -9.43 -3.71 -8.40
C VAL A 125 -10.69 -2.91 -8.04
N ALA A 126 -10.62 -1.57 -8.13
CA ALA A 126 -11.75 -0.68 -7.89
C ALA A 126 -12.92 -0.98 -8.84
N HIS A 127 -12.66 -1.20 -10.13
CA HIS A 127 -13.68 -1.58 -11.09
C HIS A 127 -14.33 -2.95 -10.81
N GLN A 128 -13.54 -3.92 -10.28
CA GLN A 128 -14.11 -5.20 -9.85
C GLN A 128 -15.04 -5.04 -8.64
N ILE A 129 -14.66 -4.18 -7.68
CA ILE A 129 -15.48 -3.85 -6.52
C ILE A 129 -16.76 -3.12 -6.94
N GLU A 130 -16.63 -2.14 -7.85
CA GLU A 130 -17.75 -1.38 -8.37
C GLU A 130 -18.82 -2.31 -8.96
N ARG A 131 -18.45 -3.18 -9.91
CA ARG A 131 -19.38 -4.06 -10.60
C ARG A 131 -20.02 -5.14 -9.71
N ASN A 132 -19.23 -5.72 -8.79
CA ASN A 132 -19.64 -6.92 -8.06
C ASN A 132 -20.12 -6.66 -6.62
N ALA A 133 -19.83 -5.47 -6.08
CA ALA A 133 -20.22 -5.11 -4.72
C ALA A 133 -21.03 -3.81 -4.69
N TYR A 134 -20.52 -2.73 -5.30
CA TYR A 134 -21.15 -1.41 -5.22
C TYR A 134 -22.46 -1.31 -6.01
N ASP A 135 -22.50 -1.74 -7.28
CA ASP A 135 -23.70 -1.71 -8.10
C ASP A 135 -24.85 -2.55 -7.52
N PRO A 136 -24.63 -3.81 -7.07
CA PRO A 136 -25.69 -4.58 -6.41
C PRO A 136 -26.15 -3.95 -5.07
N TYR A 137 -25.27 -3.26 -4.35
CA TYR A 137 -25.62 -2.58 -3.12
C TYR A 137 -26.53 -1.37 -3.36
N ILE A 138 -26.23 -0.52 -4.35
CA ILE A 138 -27.08 0.64 -4.72
C ILE A 138 -28.45 0.18 -5.19
N HIS A 139 -28.53 -0.92 -5.93
CA HIS A 139 -29.78 -1.49 -6.38
C HIS A 139 -30.53 -2.29 -5.30
N LYS A 140 -30.07 -2.21 -4.03
CA LYS A 140 -30.64 -2.90 -2.86
C LYS A 140 -30.77 -4.42 -3.02
N GLN A 141 -29.94 -5.03 -3.88
CA GLN A 141 -29.91 -6.47 -4.10
C GLN A 141 -29.12 -7.22 -3.00
N ILE A 142 -28.22 -6.52 -2.30
CA ILE A 142 -27.39 -7.08 -1.24
C ILE A 142 -27.41 -6.20 0.01
N SER A 143 -27.26 -6.82 1.19
CA SER A 143 -27.15 -6.12 2.46
C SER A 143 -25.77 -5.46 2.62
N PHE A 144 -25.67 -4.49 3.54
CA PHE A 144 -24.39 -3.84 3.87
C PHE A 144 -23.31 -4.85 4.28
N GLN A 145 -23.67 -5.89 5.05
CA GLN A 145 -22.74 -6.93 5.49
C GLN A 145 -22.19 -7.74 4.30
N GLN A 146 -23.04 -8.04 3.31
CA GLN A 146 -22.62 -8.71 2.07
C GLN A 146 -21.74 -7.80 1.19
N PHE A 147 -22.04 -6.50 1.14
CA PHE A 147 -21.19 -5.51 0.47
C PHE A 147 -19.78 -5.48 1.04
N VAL A 148 -19.66 -5.37 2.38
CA VAL A 148 -18.34 -5.38 3.06
C VAL A 148 -17.61 -6.70 2.82
N SER A 149 -18.29 -7.83 2.91
CA SER A 149 -17.70 -9.15 2.67
C SER A 149 -17.20 -9.32 1.24
N ARG A 150 -17.95 -8.84 0.24
CA ARG A 150 -17.51 -8.89 -1.16
C ARG A 150 -16.33 -7.95 -1.42
N THR A 151 -16.38 -6.73 -0.91
CA THR A 151 -15.29 -5.75 -1.05
C THR A 151 -14.00 -6.26 -0.43
N SER A 152 -14.06 -6.79 0.78
CA SER A 152 -12.88 -7.37 1.47
C SER A 152 -12.28 -8.54 0.70
N LYS A 153 -13.10 -9.37 0.04
CA LYS A 153 -12.63 -10.49 -0.78
C LYS A 153 -11.77 -10.02 -1.96
N TYR A 154 -12.17 -8.94 -2.66
CA TYR A 154 -11.36 -8.40 -3.77
C TYR A 154 -10.06 -7.76 -3.28
N ALA A 155 -10.10 -7.03 -2.16
CA ALA A 155 -8.91 -6.49 -1.54
C ALA A 155 -7.95 -7.59 -1.09
N MET A 156 -8.44 -8.64 -0.45
CA MET A 156 -7.65 -9.80 -0.05
C MET A 156 -7.03 -10.53 -1.24
N LYS A 157 -7.79 -10.69 -2.34
CA LYS A 157 -7.29 -11.30 -3.57
C LYS A 157 -6.13 -10.50 -4.15
N PHE A 158 -6.24 -9.17 -4.21
CA PHE A 158 -5.15 -8.30 -4.65
C PHE A 158 -3.90 -8.46 -3.78
N MET A 159 -4.06 -8.41 -2.45
CA MET A 159 -2.96 -8.61 -1.51
C MET A 159 -2.32 -9.98 -1.69
N GLN A 160 -3.12 -11.05 -1.82
CA GLN A 160 -2.61 -12.42 -1.99
C GLN A 160 -1.82 -12.60 -3.28
N ASN A 161 -2.29 -12.03 -4.40
CA ASN A 161 -1.60 -12.11 -5.69
C ASN A 161 -0.23 -11.40 -5.67
N ASN A 162 -0.10 -10.34 -4.85
CA ASN A 162 1.11 -9.56 -4.76
C ASN A 162 2.01 -9.95 -3.56
N THR A 163 1.58 -10.89 -2.71
CA THR A 163 2.38 -11.42 -1.59
C THR A 163 3.25 -12.56 -2.06
N ARG A 164 4.53 -12.54 -1.69
CA ARG A 164 5.45 -13.66 -1.95
C ARG A 164 5.08 -14.86 -1.09
N LYS A 165 5.04 -16.04 -1.69
CA LYS A 165 4.71 -17.31 -1.00
C LYS A 165 5.59 -17.57 0.23
N ASN A 166 6.87 -17.19 0.15
CA ASN A 166 7.81 -17.37 1.26
C ASN A 166 7.44 -16.48 2.47
N ASP A 167 7.04 -15.23 2.22
CA ASP A 167 6.65 -14.31 3.28
C ASP A 167 5.31 -14.75 3.90
N LEU A 168 4.34 -15.15 3.10
CA LEU A 168 3.08 -15.71 3.59
C LEU A 168 3.32 -16.97 4.44
N SER A 169 4.17 -17.89 3.97
CA SER A 169 4.53 -19.10 4.71
C SER A 169 5.19 -18.82 6.05
N LEU A 170 6.02 -17.76 6.12
CA LEU A 170 6.65 -17.32 7.35
C LEU A 170 5.60 -16.93 8.39
N PHE A 171 4.65 -16.05 8.02
CA PHE A 171 3.62 -15.57 8.95
C PHE A 171 2.63 -16.67 9.37
N ILE A 172 2.29 -17.61 8.49
CA ILE A 172 1.50 -18.79 8.84
C ILE A 172 2.24 -19.66 9.88
N ARG A 173 3.55 -19.84 9.72
CA ARG A 173 4.35 -20.59 10.72
C ARG A 173 4.45 -19.87 12.06
N LEU A 174 4.58 -18.54 12.05
CA LEU A 174 4.60 -17.73 13.26
C LEU A 174 3.25 -17.73 13.99
N SER A 175 2.14 -17.92 13.28
CA SER A 175 0.82 -18.10 13.90
C SER A 175 0.61 -19.48 14.55
N GLY A 176 1.68 -20.31 14.65
CA GLY A 176 1.65 -21.61 15.32
C GLY A 176 1.25 -22.79 14.42
N VAL A 177 0.90 -22.53 13.15
CA VAL A 177 0.53 -23.59 12.19
C VAL A 177 1.77 -23.97 11.37
N LYS A 178 2.46 -25.00 11.82
CA LYS A 178 3.62 -25.56 11.09
C LYS A 178 3.20 -26.81 10.33
N PRO A 179 3.59 -26.95 9.03
CA PRO A 179 3.43 -28.23 8.35
C PRO A 179 4.31 -29.27 9.05
N ASP A 180 3.83 -30.48 9.13
CA ASP A 180 4.68 -31.57 9.64
C ASP A 180 5.86 -31.77 8.69
N PRO A 181 7.07 -32.05 9.20
CA PRO A 181 8.20 -32.35 8.37
C PRO A 181 7.85 -33.54 7.46
N PRO A 182 8.42 -33.67 6.26
CA PRO A 182 8.20 -34.81 5.38
C PRO A 182 8.86 -36.05 6.00
N THR A 183 8.30 -36.50 7.11
CA THR A 183 8.78 -37.66 7.85
C THR A 183 8.43 -38.92 7.08
N LYS A 184 9.38 -39.84 7.03
CA LYS A 184 9.26 -41.24 6.53
C LYS A 184 8.30 -42.07 7.42
N GLY A 185 7.37 -41.46 8.16
CA GLY A 185 6.46 -42.09 9.10
C GLY A 185 5.14 -42.53 8.47
N LYS A 186 4.55 -43.57 9.04
CA LYS A 186 3.31 -44.26 8.70
C LYS A 186 2.13 -43.28 8.46
N GLY A 187 1.90 -42.79 7.25
CA GLY A 187 0.72 -42.02 6.84
C GLY A 187 -0.14 -42.87 5.91
N GLU A 188 -1.45 -42.80 6.05
CA GLU A 188 -2.39 -43.43 5.13
C GLU A 188 -2.13 -42.97 3.71
N THR A 189 -1.85 -43.91 2.82
CA THR A 189 -1.69 -43.68 1.40
C THR A 189 -3.03 -43.85 0.70
N ILE A 190 -3.47 -42.82 -0.03
CA ILE A 190 -4.67 -42.86 -0.88
C ILE A 190 -4.19 -43.06 -2.34
N LYS A 191 -4.84 -43.97 -3.04
CA LYS A 191 -4.59 -44.19 -4.47
C LYS A 191 -5.39 -43.19 -5.29
N VAL A 192 -4.75 -42.17 -5.84
CA VAL A 192 -5.36 -41.18 -6.73
C VAL A 192 -4.72 -41.35 -8.12
N ASN A 193 -5.55 -41.59 -9.15
CA ASN A 193 -5.09 -41.80 -10.54
C ASN A 193 -3.94 -42.79 -10.69
N GLY A 194 -3.97 -43.95 -10.00
CA GLY A 194 -2.97 -44.98 -10.11
C GLY A 194 -1.65 -44.73 -9.37
N LYS A 195 -1.46 -43.52 -8.79
CA LYS A 195 -0.31 -43.18 -7.96
C LYS A 195 -0.70 -43.15 -6.47
N TYR A 196 0.13 -43.74 -5.64
CA TYR A 196 -0.03 -43.66 -4.19
C TYR A 196 0.38 -42.26 -3.73
N VAL A 197 -0.62 -41.43 -3.35
CA VAL A 197 -0.40 -40.09 -2.79
C VAL A 197 -0.66 -40.18 -1.30
N ARG A 198 0.25 -39.69 -0.50
CA ARG A 198 0.11 -39.64 0.95
C ARG A 198 -0.95 -38.62 1.35
N LYS A 199 -1.91 -39.01 2.18
CA LYS A 199 -2.88 -38.09 2.76
C LYS A 199 -2.14 -37.10 3.64
N PRO A 200 -2.26 -35.77 3.40
CA PRO A 200 -1.61 -34.79 4.25
C PRO A 200 -2.15 -34.90 5.69
N SER A 201 -1.26 -34.73 6.66
CA SER A 201 -1.69 -34.72 8.07
C SER A 201 -2.69 -33.55 8.31
N PRO A 202 -3.53 -33.60 9.35
CA PRO A 202 -4.47 -32.55 9.69
C PRO A 202 -3.77 -31.17 9.84
N LYS A 203 -2.54 -31.15 10.33
CA LYS A 203 -1.73 -29.93 10.47
C LYS A 203 -1.26 -29.41 9.11
N THR A 204 -0.80 -30.31 8.23
CA THR A 204 -0.39 -29.94 6.87
C THR A 204 -1.59 -29.48 6.05
N GLN A 205 -2.74 -30.13 6.18
CA GLN A 205 -3.98 -29.70 5.53
C GLN A 205 -4.44 -28.33 6.01
N LYS A 206 -4.36 -28.05 7.32
CA LYS A 206 -4.65 -26.72 7.89
C LYS A 206 -3.68 -25.65 7.36
N TYR A 207 -2.39 -26.00 7.23
CA TYR A 207 -1.39 -25.10 6.65
C TYR A 207 -1.68 -24.78 5.18
N GLU A 208 -1.99 -25.78 4.36
CA GLU A 208 -2.35 -25.64 2.96
C GLU A 208 -3.62 -24.78 2.78
N ASN A 209 -4.65 -25.04 3.61
CA ASN A 209 -5.87 -24.22 3.60
C ASN A 209 -5.57 -22.76 3.94
N MET A 210 -4.68 -22.49 4.92
CA MET A 210 -4.26 -21.12 5.23
C MET A 210 -3.40 -20.48 4.14
N MET A 211 -2.67 -21.26 3.36
CA MET A 211 -1.95 -20.76 2.20
C MET A 211 -2.90 -20.34 1.07
N HIS A 212 -4.02 -21.06 0.89
CA HIS A 212 -5.02 -20.74 -0.11
C HIS A 212 -5.99 -19.63 0.33
N ASN A 213 -6.41 -19.65 1.60
CA ASN A 213 -7.33 -18.67 2.18
C ASN A 213 -6.74 -18.13 3.50
N PRO A 214 -5.74 -17.27 3.46
CA PRO A 214 -5.12 -16.73 4.66
C PRO A 214 -6.08 -15.79 5.40
N PRO A 215 -6.13 -15.80 6.72
CA PRO A 215 -6.87 -14.81 7.48
C PRO A 215 -6.29 -13.41 7.26
N PHE A 216 -7.15 -12.39 7.30
CA PHE A 216 -6.81 -11.01 6.93
C PHE A 216 -5.57 -10.47 7.64
N HIS A 217 -5.45 -10.67 8.96
CA HIS A 217 -4.32 -10.17 9.74
C HIS A 217 -2.97 -10.79 9.35
N ILE A 218 -2.95 -12.09 9.00
CA ILE A 218 -1.75 -12.80 8.54
C ILE A 218 -1.38 -12.32 7.13
N LEU A 219 -2.38 -12.20 6.26
CA LEU A 219 -2.19 -11.74 4.90
C LEU A 219 -1.68 -10.30 4.85
N LEU A 220 -2.25 -9.40 5.66
CA LEU A 220 -1.85 -8.00 5.74
C LEU A 220 -0.37 -7.87 6.16
N ALA A 221 0.04 -8.58 7.23
CA ALA A 221 1.43 -8.54 7.68
C ALA A 221 2.40 -9.11 6.64
N ALA A 222 2.04 -10.23 6.00
CA ALA A 222 2.84 -10.85 4.94
C ALA A 222 2.93 -9.94 3.70
N PHE A 223 1.82 -9.30 3.32
CA PHE A 223 1.74 -8.37 2.20
C PHE A 223 2.65 -7.16 2.43
N MET A 224 2.56 -6.49 3.58
CA MET A 224 3.39 -5.33 3.89
C MET A 224 4.89 -5.65 3.80
N ILE A 225 5.32 -6.75 4.39
CA ILE A 225 6.73 -7.18 4.33
C ILE A 225 7.14 -7.52 2.88
N SER A 226 6.26 -8.20 2.13
CA SER A 226 6.51 -8.54 0.73
C SER A 226 6.63 -7.30 -0.16
N GLU A 227 5.74 -6.31 0.04
CA GLU A 227 5.76 -5.02 -0.67
C GLU A 227 7.02 -4.21 -0.34
N MET A 228 7.39 -4.15 0.94
CA MET A 228 8.64 -3.52 1.37
C MET A 228 9.86 -4.16 0.71
N LYS A 229 10.01 -5.48 0.78
CA LYS A 229 11.14 -6.21 0.15
C LYS A 229 11.21 -5.96 -1.36
N THR A 230 10.06 -5.96 -2.03
CA THR A 230 10.00 -5.72 -3.47
C THR A 230 10.34 -4.26 -3.79
N GLY A 231 9.84 -3.30 -3.00
CA GLY A 231 10.17 -1.89 -3.12
C GLY A 231 11.66 -1.61 -2.93
N PHE A 232 12.28 -2.21 -1.91
CA PHE A 232 13.72 -2.11 -1.69
C PHE A 232 14.52 -2.72 -2.84
N TYR A 233 14.13 -3.90 -3.33
CA TYR A 233 14.82 -4.55 -4.44
C TYR A 233 14.79 -3.70 -5.71
N ILE A 234 13.62 -3.21 -6.12
CA ILE A 234 13.48 -2.35 -7.30
C ILE A 234 14.18 -1.01 -7.08
N GLY A 235 14.00 -0.39 -5.90
CA GLY A 235 14.66 0.87 -5.56
C GLY A 235 16.17 0.79 -5.60
N PHE A 236 16.74 -0.32 -5.14
CA PHE A 236 18.18 -0.58 -5.21
C PHE A 236 18.67 -0.71 -6.67
N ILE A 237 17.95 -1.42 -7.53
CA ILE A 237 18.30 -1.52 -8.96
C ILE A 237 18.30 -0.14 -9.62
N ILE A 238 17.31 0.71 -9.30
CA ILE A 238 17.25 2.09 -9.82
C ILE A 238 18.42 2.93 -9.27
N TYR A 239 18.87 2.67 -8.04
CA TYR A 239 19.96 3.41 -7.41
C TYR A 239 21.33 3.13 -8.05
N LEU A 240 21.57 1.90 -8.55
CA LEU A 240 22.86 1.46 -9.09
C LEU A 240 23.44 2.36 -10.21
N PRO A 241 22.72 2.75 -11.27
CA PRO A 241 23.25 3.60 -12.31
C PRO A 241 23.67 4.99 -11.80
N PHE A 242 22.95 5.54 -10.83
CA PHE A 242 23.30 6.81 -10.21
C PHE A 242 24.55 6.72 -9.35
N LEU A 243 24.77 5.58 -8.71
CA LEU A 243 25.99 5.32 -7.95
C LEU A 243 27.20 5.23 -8.87
N CYS A 244 27.06 4.61 -10.07
CA CYS A 244 28.12 4.59 -11.07
C CYS A 244 28.49 6.02 -11.53
N ILE A 245 27.50 6.89 -11.73
CA ILE A 245 27.76 8.31 -12.10
C ILE A 245 28.55 9.01 -10.97
N ASP A 246 28.21 8.78 -9.70
CA ASP A 246 28.95 9.36 -8.57
C ASP A 246 30.42 8.91 -8.54
N MET A 247 30.65 7.61 -8.78
CA MET A 247 32.00 7.06 -8.80
C MET A 247 32.83 7.62 -9.94
N ILE A 248 32.25 7.71 -11.16
CA ILE A 248 32.94 8.27 -12.32
C ILE A 248 33.27 9.75 -12.10
N THR A 249 32.33 10.55 -11.60
CA THR A 249 32.57 11.97 -11.33
C THR A 249 33.60 12.18 -10.23
N ALA A 250 33.60 11.36 -9.18
CA ALA A 250 34.62 11.42 -8.14
C ALA A 250 36.00 11.05 -8.67
N ALA A 251 36.12 9.99 -9.47
CA ALA A 251 37.37 9.55 -10.05
C ALA A 251 37.96 10.59 -11.02
N THR A 252 37.12 11.21 -11.85
CA THR A 252 37.58 12.29 -12.77
C THR A 252 38.07 13.52 -12.03
N LEU A 253 37.38 13.99 -11.00
CA LEU A 253 37.81 15.13 -10.20
C LEU A 253 39.13 14.86 -9.46
N MET A 254 39.29 13.65 -8.88
CA MET A 254 40.52 13.25 -8.24
C MET A 254 41.71 13.18 -9.23
N SER A 255 41.48 12.66 -10.45
CA SER A 255 42.53 12.59 -11.47
C SER A 255 43.00 13.97 -11.98
N MET A 256 42.10 14.97 -11.92
CA MET A 256 42.43 16.36 -12.23
C MET A 256 43.09 17.12 -11.07
N GLY A 257 43.34 16.45 -9.92
CA GLY A 257 43.95 17.08 -8.73
C GLY A 257 42.99 17.94 -7.92
N MET A 258 41.71 17.93 -8.19
CA MET A 258 40.71 18.75 -7.51
C MET A 258 40.19 18.09 -6.22
N PHE A 259 41.08 17.82 -5.25
CA PHE A 259 40.72 17.11 -4.00
C PHE A 259 39.81 17.92 -3.06
N MET A 260 39.80 19.24 -3.18
CA MET A 260 39.01 20.13 -2.31
C MET A 260 37.55 20.31 -2.79
N LEU A 261 37.20 19.90 -4.02
CA LEU A 261 35.85 20.05 -4.56
C LEU A 261 34.98 18.85 -4.17
N SER A 262 33.77 19.14 -3.69
CA SER A 262 32.80 18.10 -3.39
C SER A 262 32.30 17.41 -4.69
N PRO A 263 32.50 16.09 -4.86
CA PRO A 263 32.04 15.36 -6.03
C PRO A 263 30.52 15.44 -6.22
N MET A 264 29.78 15.57 -5.12
CA MET A 264 28.31 15.63 -5.13
C MET A 264 27.77 16.84 -5.90
N GLY A 265 28.46 17.99 -5.87
CA GLY A 265 28.06 19.20 -6.61
C GLY A 265 28.11 19.03 -8.12
N PHE A 266 29.06 18.23 -8.62
CA PHE A 266 29.20 17.95 -10.06
C PHE A 266 28.40 16.76 -10.52
N SER A 267 28.19 15.75 -9.69
CA SER A 267 27.42 14.57 -10.05
C SER A 267 25.92 14.85 -10.19
N LEU A 268 25.37 15.80 -9.43
CA LEU A 268 23.95 16.14 -9.46
C LEU A 268 23.44 16.56 -10.86
N PRO A 269 24.07 17.56 -11.56
CA PRO A 269 23.68 17.91 -12.93
C PRO A 269 23.78 16.73 -13.90
N CYS A 270 24.85 15.93 -13.80
CA CYS A 270 25.05 14.75 -14.65
C CYS A 270 23.95 13.71 -14.46
N LYS A 271 23.55 13.44 -13.21
CA LYS A 271 22.47 12.51 -12.89
C LYS A 271 21.13 12.99 -13.46
N MET A 272 20.82 14.28 -13.26
CA MET A 272 19.59 14.87 -13.78
C MET A 272 19.52 14.78 -15.29
N LEU A 273 20.60 15.14 -15.98
CA LEU A 273 20.70 15.10 -17.43
C LEU A 273 20.52 13.66 -17.95
N CYS A 274 21.23 12.69 -17.39
CA CYS A 274 21.09 11.28 -17.77
C CYS A 274 19.66 10.79 -17.54
N PHE A 275 19.06 11.10 -16.40
CA PHE A 275 17.70 10.65 -16.08
C PHE A 275 16.64 11.22 -17.03
N VAL A 276 16.76 12.50 -17.41
CA VAL A 276 15.86 13.13 -18.37
C VAL A 276 16.08 12.57 -19.78
N MET A 277 17.33 12.36 -20.20
CA MET A 277 17.64 11.85 -21.55
C MET A 277 17.08 10.43 -21.79
N ILE A 278 17.07 9.57 -20.76
CA ILE A 278 16.52 8.21 -20.88
C ILE A 278 15.02 8.14 -20.60
N ASP A 279 14.35 9.28 -20.40
CA ASP A 279 12.93 9.36 -20.01
C ASP A 279 12.63 8.51 -18.74
N GLY A 280 13.46 8.71 -17.72
CA GLY A 280 13.49 7.87 -16.53
C GLY A 280 12.17 7.83 -15.75
N PHE A 281 11.38 8.92 -15.75
CA PHE A 281 10.06 8.90 -15.10
C PHE A 281 9.09 7.93 -15.77
N ASN A 282 9.06 7.86 -17.10
CA ASN A 282 8.21 6.93 -17.82
C ASN A 282 8.65 5.49 -17.60
N ILE A 283 9.95 5.21 -17.65
CA ILE A 283 10.50 3.85 -17.41
C ILE A 283 10.15 3.38 -16.00
N VAL A 284 10.34 4.22 -14.99
CA VAL A 284 10.03 3.88 -13.60
C VAL A 284 8.53 3.67 -13.40
N SER A 285 7.69 4.54 -13.95
CA SER A 285 6.24 4.45 -13.82
C SER A 285 5.69 3.20 -14.53
N GLU A 286 6.15 2.92 -15.74
CA GLU A 286 5.77 1.72 -16.50
C GLU A 286 6.21 0.44 -15.80
N GLY A 287 7.46 0.40 -15.33
CA GLY A 287 8.00 -0.74 -14.57
C GLY A 287 7.22 -0.99 -13.28
N LEU A 288 6.84 0.08 -12.57
CA LEU A 288 6.01 -0.01 -11.37
C LEU A 288 4.64 -0.62 -11.66
N VAL A 289 3.92 -0.09 -12.66
CA VAL A 289 2.58 -0.57 -13.03
C VAL A 289 2.64 -2.02 -13.47
N LYS A 290 3.61 -2.40 -14.31
CA LYS A 290 3.80 -3.78 -14.79
C LYS A 290 4.22 -4.77 -13.69
N SER A 291 4.74 -4.29 -12.58
CA SER A 291 5.17 -5.14 -11.47
C SER A 291 4.04 -5.72 -10.62
N TYR A 292 2.81 -5.20 -10.79
CA TYR A 292 1.63 -5.66 -10.06
C TYR A 292 0.85 -6.74 -10.81
N ARG A 293 0.28 -7.69 -10.03
CA ARG A 293 -0.57 -8.78 -10.52
C ARG A 293 -2.01 -8.58 -10.05
N TYR A 294 -2.96 -8.72 -10.94
CA TYR A 294 -4.38 -8.52 -10.68
C TYR A 294 -5.17 -9.83 -10.63
#